data_82adfb73466c8330fc22f0b70dfd424e
#
_entry.id   82adfb73466c8330fc22f0b70dfd424e
#
_cell.length_a   1.000
_cell.length_b   1.000
_cell.length_c   1.000
_cell.angle_alpha   90.00
_cell.angle_beta   90.00
_cell.angle_gamma   90.00
#
_symmetry.space_group_name_H-M   'P 1'
#
loop_
_entity.id
_entity.type
_entity.pdbx_description
1 polymer ?
#
loop_
_entity_poly.entity_id
_entity_poly.type
_entity_poly.pdbx_seq_one_letter_code
_entity_poly.pdbx_strand_id
1 'polypeptide(L)'
;MAAIIHLLFATMPPRASSSKTAITSGILAGLLAAALGAYYVYQPPSSSTAPAMQEAPAAQADDKAVNALLALPEIRAWSAHIEKASGGRSHGAVMETAPEQRLVDGQAYFQLSFFENAPDAAHRWESFLVTPDGKRILVEDTAEGELLSLERWRKESAPMNRVAN
;
A
#
# COMPACT_ATOMS: atom_id res chain seq x y z
N MET A 1 18.64 -23.52 -65.03
CA MET A 1 17.25 -23.27 -64.62
C MET A 1 17.18 -21.90 -64.00
N ALA A 2 16.51 -20.97 -64.71
CA ALA A 2 16.45 -19.57 -64.37
C ALA A 2 15.30 -19.28 -63.39
N ALA A 3 15.55 -18.59 -62.30
CA ALA A 3 14.52 -18.05 -61.40
C ALA A 3 14.44 -16.54 -61.61
N ILE A 4 13.27 -16.10 -62.00
CA ILE A 4 12.90 -14.74 -62.37
C ILE A 4 12.58 -13.96 -61.10
N ILE A 5 13.28 -12.84 -60.88
CA ILE A 5 13.01 -11.89 -59.80
C ILE A 5 11.97 -10.90 -60.31
N HIS A 6 10.78 -10.87 -59.70
CA HIS A 6 9.75 -9.86 -59.95
C HIS A 6 9.96 -8.67 -59.00
N LEU A 7 10.32 -7.54 -59.59
CA LEU A 7 10.46 -6.27 -58.95
C LEU A 7 9.09 -5.57 -58.94
N LEU A 8 8.45 -5.45 -57.75
CA LEU A 8 7.21 -4.69 -57.54
C LEU A 8 7.55 -3.22 -57.21
N PHE A 9 7.30 -2.37 -58.19
CA PHE A 9 7.30 -0.92 -57.97
C PHE A 9 6.03 -0.52 -57.20
N ALA A 10 6.19 -0.04 -55.98
CA ALA A 10 5.11 0.60 -55.21
C ALA A 10 4.98 2.07 -55.67
N THR A 11 3.86 2.38 -56.31
CA THR A 11 3.45 3.72 -56.66
C THR A 11 3.06 4.53 -55.43
N MET A 12 3.74 5.67 -55.20
CA MET A 12 3.34 6.68 -54.19
C MET A 12 2.08 7.40 -54.60
N PRO A 13 1.12 7.61 -53.68
CA PRO A 13 -0.03 8.49 -53.94
C PRO A 13 0.36 9.96 -53.87
N PRO A 14 -0.31 10.87 -54.57
CA PRO A 14 0.01 12.30 -54.61
C PRO A 14 -0.31 12.98 -53.31
N ARG A 15 0.60 13.91 -52.93
CA ARG A 15 0.53 14.78 -51.77
C ARG A 15 -0.58 15.82 -51.95
N ALA A 16 -1.71 15.66 -51.27
CA ALA A 16 -2.78 16.67 -51.23
C ALA A 16 -2.36 17.83 -50.36
N SER A 17 -2.18 18.99 -51.01
CA SER A 17 -2.00 20.30 -50.40
C SER A 17 -3.36 20.81 -49.92
N SER A 18 -3.54 20.98 -48.60
CA SER A 18 -4.62 21.81 -48.10
C SER A 18 -4.24 22.46 -46.76
N SER A 19 -3.64 23.60 -46.87
CA SER A 19 -3.12 24.40 -45.75
C SER A 19 -4.11 25.44 -45.18
N LYS A 20 -5.38 25.42 -45.54
CA LYS A 20 -6.33 26.43 -45.09
C LYS A 20 -7.28 26.00 -43.94
N THR A 21 -7.41 24.72 -43.65
CA THR A 21 -8.30 24.23 -42.60
C THR A 21 -7.59 24.03 -41.22
N ALA A 22 -6.24 23.98 -41.22
CA ALA A 22 -5.46 23.75 -40.00
C ALA A 22 -5.35 24.98 -39.08
N ILE A 23 -5.47 26.19 -39.64
CA ILE A 23 -5.26 27.46 -38.88
C ILE A 23 -6.49 27.77 -38.01
N THR A 24 -7.72 27.47 -38.49
CA THR A 24 -8.94 27.73 -37.76
C THR A 24 -9.17 26.76 -36.58
N SER A 25 -8.70 25.52 -36.72
CA SER A 25 -8.82 24.53 -35.61
C SER A 25 -7.87 24.84 -34.45
N GLY A 26 -6.68 25.39 -34.73
CA GLY A 26 -5.72 25.72 -33.67
C GLY A 26 -6.16 26.88 -32.78
N ILE A 27 -6.81 27.90 -33.37
CA ILE A 27 -7.29 29.07 -32.63
C ILE A 27 -8.45 28.70 -31.68
N LEU A 28 -9.38 27.85 -32.12
CA LEU A 28 -10.49 27.43 -31.30
C LEU A 28 -10.04 26.55 -30.13
N ALA A 29 -9.09 25.65 -30.33
CA ALA A 29 -8.52 24.81 -29.28
C ALA A 29 -7.70 25.64 -28.26
N GLY A 30 -6.97 26.64 -28.73
CA GLY A 30 -6.21 27.54 -27.86
C GLY A 30 -7.08 28.42 -26.97
N LEU A 31 -8.21 28.93 -27.47
CA LEU A 31 -9.15 29.73 -26.71
C LEU A 31 -9.87 28.88 -25.64
N LEU A 32 -10.23 27.63 -25.95
CA LEU A 32 -10.84 26.71 -24.98
C LEU A 32 -9.86 26.36 -23.83
N ALA A 33 -8.59 26.14 -24.14
CA ALA A 33 -7.59 25.86 -23.12
C ALA A 33 -7.32 27.06 -22.21
N ALA A 34 -7.32 28.28 -22.77
CA ALA A 34 -7.17 29.52 -21.99
C ALA A 34 -8.41 29.77 -21.08
N ALA A 35 -9.61 29.48 -21.54
CA ALA A 35 -10.83 29.64 -20.76
C ALA A 35 -10.88 28.63 -19.59
N LEU A 36 -10.46 27.38 -19.81
CA LEU A 36 -10.35 26.36 -18.74
C LEU A 36 -9.25 26.73 -17.74
N GLY A 37 -8.09 27.19 -18.20
CA GLY A 37 -7.02 27.63 -17.32
C GLY A 37 -7.43 28.81 -16.43
N ALA A 38 -8.10 29.83 -16.96
CA ALA A 38 -8.61 30.94 -16.18
C ALA A 38 -9.70 30.51 -15.18
N TYR A 39 -10.55 29.54 -15.55
CA TYR A 39 -11.57 29.02 -14.66
C TYR A 39 -10.97 28.33 -13.43
N TYR A 40 -9.88 27.55 -13.60
CA TYR A 40 -9.20 26.90 -12.47
C TYR A 40 -8.38 27.86 -11.60
N VAL A 41 -7.79 28.91 -12.18
CA VAL A 41 -6.98 29.89 -11.44
C VAL A 41 -7.83 30.90 -10.67
N TYR A 42 -9.03 31.24 -11.20
CA TYR A 42 -9.95 32.20 -10.57
C TYR A 42 -11.06 31.56 -9.73
N GLN A 43 -11.08 30.23 -9.55
CA GLN A 43 -11.93 29.67 -8.52
C GLN A 43 -11.44 30.17 -7.15
N PRO A 44 -12.22 31.00 -6.42
CA PRO A 44 -11.91 31.21 -5.02
C PRO A 44 -11.90 29.84 -4.37
N PRO A 45 -11.00 29.59 -3.40
CA PRO A 45 -11.05 28.34 -2.66
C PRO A 45 -12.48 28.19 -2.19
N SER A 46 -13.20 27.21 -2.74
CA SER A 46 -14.52 26.85 -2.29
C SER A 46 -14.31 26.53 -0.83
N SER A 47 -14.81 27.41 0.03
CA SER A 47 -15.02 27.09 1.43
C SER A 47 -16.09 26.01 1.44
N SER A 48 -15.67 24.83 1.02
CA SER A 48 -16.37 23.61 1.33
C SER A 48 -16.25 23.51 2.84
N THR A 49 -17.25 24.06 3.51
CA THR A 49 -17.62 23.63 4.86
C THR A 49 -18.13 22.20 4.68
N ALA A 50 -17.23 21.31 4.27
CA ALA A 50 -17.34 19.92 4.64
C ALA A 50 -17.40 19.94 6.16
N PRO A 51 -18.40 19.30 6.79
CA PRO A 51 -18.35 19.13 8.23
C PRO A 51 -16.96 18.58 8.52
N ALA A 52 -16.23 19.27 9.39
CA ALA A 52 -14.92 18.83 9.82
C ALA A 52 -15.11 17.39 10.30
N MET A 53 -14.76 16.46 9.44
CA MET A 53 -14.58 15.09 9.82
C MET A 53 -13.44 15.16 10.81
N GLN A 54 -13.78 14.97 12.03
CA GLN A 54 -12.91 15.01 13.19
C GLN A 54 -11.87 13.89 13.03
N GLU A 55 -10.81 14.21 12.30
CA GLU A 55 -9.66 13.36 12.05
C GLU A 55 -8.69 13.50 13.22
N ALA A 56 -9.08 13.01 14.40
CA ALA A 56 -8.19 13.10 15.53
C ALA A 56 -8.13 11.94 16.53
N PRO A 57 -8.91 10.83 16.48
CA PRO A 57 -8.60 9.68 17.34
C PRO A 57 -7.86 8.54 16.61
N ALA A 58 -7.91 8.45 15.28
CA ALA A 58 -7.39 7.28 14.56
C ALA A 58 -5.87 7.11 14.76
N ALA A 59 -5.07 8.16 14.54
CA ALA A 59 -3.61 8.08 14.69
C ALA A 59 -3.17 7.69 16.11
N GLN A 60 -3.83 8.20 17.15
CA GLN A 60 -3.51 7.83 18.53
C GLN A 60 -3.95 6.40 18.90
N ALA A 61 -5.00 5.89 18.27
CA ALA A 61 -5.44 4.53 18.47
C ALA A 61 -4.45 3.55 17.79
N ASP A 62 -4.00 3.88 16.57
CA ASP A 62 -3.01 3.11 15.83
C ASP A 62 -1.69 3.02 16.59
N ASP A 63 -1.19 4.12 17.15
CA ASP A 63 0.02 4.16 17.98
C ASP A 63 -0.09 3.25 19.20
N LYS A 64 -1.24 3.19 19.86
CA LYS A 64 -1.45 2.29 21.01
C LYS A 64 -1.43 0.84 20.59
N ALA A 65 -2.10 0.49 19.50
CA ALA A 65 -2.12 -0.86 18.97
C ALA A 65 -0.73 -1.32 18.55
N VAL A 66 0.00 -0.47 17.82
CA VAL A 66 1.38 -0.74 17.40
C VAL A 66 2.30 -0.89 18.60
N ASN A 67 2.24 0.01 19.57
CA ASN A 67 3.06 -0.05 20.78
C ASN A 67 2.77 -1.30 21.63
N ALA A 68 1.49 -1.71 21.73
CA ALA A 68 1.11 -2.93 22.41
C ALA A 68 1.73 -4.18 21.75
N LEU A 69 1.75 -4.21 20.41
CA LEU A 69 2.36 -5.29 19.66
C LEU A 69 3.89 -5.29 19.82
N LEU A 70 4.55 -4.12 19.69
CA LEU A 70 5.99 -3.97 19.89
C LEU A 70 6.44 -4.30 21.34
N ALA A 71 5.54 -4.23 22.30
CA ALA A 71 5.83 -4.59 23.68
C ALA A 71 5.88 -6.10 23.92
N LEU A 72 5.35 -6.93 23.00
CA LEU A 72 5.37 -8.39 23.14
C LEU A 72 6.82 -8.93 23.20
N PRO A 73 7.10 -9.86 24.10
CA PRO A 73 8.44 -10.45 24.22
C PRO A 73 8.88 -11.19 22.94
N GLU A 74 7.94 -11.80 22.23
CA GLU A 74 8.17 -12.47 20.96
C GLU A 74 8.66 -11.49 19.88
N ILE A 75 7.97 -10.37 19.73
CA ILE A 75 8.31 -9.33 18.75
C ILE A 75 9.70 -8.75 19.03
N ARG A 76 10.02 -8.50 20.30
CA ARG A 76 11.37 -8.02 20.69
C ARG A 76 12.46 -9.04 20.40
N ALA A 77 12.19 -10.31 20.71
CA ALA A 77 13.14 -11.38 20.45
C ALA A 77 13.37 -11.59 18.95
N TRP A 78 12.32 -11.53 18.16
CA TRP A 78 12.40 -11.63 16.70
C TRP A 78 13.15 -10.45 16.09
N SER A 79 12.88 -9.21 16.52
CA SER A 79 13.61 -8.02 16.06
C SER A 79 15.10 -8.14 16.35
N ALA A 80 15.47 -8.53 17.57
CA ALA A 80 16.87 -8.71 17.95
C ALA A 80 17.56 -9.84 17.15
N HIS A 81 16.84 -10.93 16.88
CA HIS A 81 17.34 -12.03 16.05
C HIS A 81 17.60 -11.58 14.61
N ILE A 82 16.63 -10.89 13.99
CA ILE A 82 16.70 -10.36 12.62
C ILE A 82 17.92 -9.43 12.47
N GLU A 83 18.10 -8.49 13.38
CA GLU A 83 19.23 -7.56 13.36
C GLU A 83 20.56 -8.31 13.49
N LYS A 84 20.65 -9.25 14.44
CA LYS A 84 21.85 -10.04 14.65
C LYS A 84 22.17 -10.94 13.45
N ALA A 85 21.18 -11.67 12.94
CA ALA A 85 21.36 -12.63 11.84
C ALA A 85 21.73 -11.91 10.53
N SER A 86 21.18 -10.73 10.29
CA SER A 86 21.47 -9.92 9.09
C SER A 86 22.74 -9.06 9.20
N GLY A 87 23.36 -8.98 10.38
CA GLY A 87 24.43 -8.03 10.65
C GLY A 87 23.96 -6.57 10.57
N GLY A 88 22.73 -6.29 10.98
CA GLY A 88 22.10 -4.97 10.98
C GLY A 88 21.57 -4.52 9.61
N ARG A 89 21.49 -5.41 8.62
CA ARG A 89 20.97 -5.07 7.28
C ARG A 89 19.45 -5.19 7.17
N SER A 90 18.83 -6.02 8.00
CA SER A 90 17.39 -6.19 8.12
C SER A 90 16.92 -5.77 9.50
N HIS A 91 15.68 -5.28 9.59
CA HIS A 91 15.09 -4.83 10.85
C HIS A 91 13.66 -5.38 10.97
N GLY A 92 13.24 -5.63 12.21
CA GLY A 92 11.84 -5.92 12.50
C GLY A 92 10.98 -4.67 12.33
N ALA A 93 9.82 -4.80 11.68
CA ALA A 93 8.86 -3.71 11.49
C ALA A 93 7.43 -4.19 11.70
N VAL A 94 6.59 -3.36 12.32
CA VAL A 94 5.14 -3.55 12.36
C VAL A 94 4.51 -2.70 11.29
N MET A 95 3.65 -3.28 10.47
CA MET A 95 2.96 -2.61 9.38
C MET A 95 1.47 -2.92 9.46
N GLU A 96 0.64 -1.91 9.23
CA GLU A 96 -0.78 -2.10 9.00
C GLU A 96 -0.99 -2.73 7.62
N THR A 97 -1.79 -3.79 7.56
CA THR A 97 -2.00 -4.57 6.32
C THR A 97 -3.33 -4.30 5.65
N ALA A 98 -4.25 -3.63 6.35
CA ALA A 98 -5.50 -3.15 5.78
C ALA A 98 -5.95 -1.88 6.50
N PRO A 99 -6.41 -0.84 5.76
CA PRO A 99 -6.82 0.43 6.36
C PRO A 99 -8.15 0.33 7.13
N GLU A 100 -8.98 -0.68 6.81
CA GLU A 100 -10.23 -0.91 7.51
C GLU A 100 -10.03 -1.82 8.71
N GLN A 101 -10.67 -1.43 9.82
CA GLN A 101 -10.71 -2.28 10.99
C GLN A 101 -11.57 -3.53 10.73
N ARG A 102 -11.08 -4.67 11.18
CA ARG A 102 -11.82 -5.94 11.14
C ARG A 102 -12.69 -6.08 12.39
N LEU A 103 -13.96 -6.42 12.19
CA LEU A 103 -14.86 -6.74 13.29
C LEU A 103 -14.79 -8.24 13.61
N VAL A 104 -14.52 -8.57 14.88
CA VAL A 104 -14.55 -9.93 15.40
C VAL A 104 -15.41 -9.91 16.66
N ASP A 105 -16.50 -10.65 16.65
CA ASP A 105 -17.47 -10.68 17.75
C ASP A 105 -17.96 -9.29 18.22
N GLY A 106 -18.15 -8.38 17.24
CA GLY A 106 -18.58 -7.00 17.50
C GLY A 106 -17.49 -6.05 18.01
N GLN A 107 -16.27 -6.54 18.20
CA GLN A 107 -15.11 -5.74 18.60
C GLN A 107 -14.28 -5.37 17.35
N ALA A 108 -13.89 -4.10 17.26
CA ALA A 108 -13.03 -3.61 16.17
C ALA A 108 -11.55 -3.88 16.47
N TYR A 109 -10.81 -4.27 15.43
CA TYR A 109 -9.38 -4.55 15.49
C TYR A 109 -8.65 -3.92 14.30
N PHE A 110 -7.47 -3.37 14.53
CA PHE A 110 -6.49 -3.09 13.49
C PHE A 110 -5.83 -4.38 13.01
N GLN A 111 -5.56 -4.45 11.71
CA GLN A 111 -4.88 -5.59 11.08
C GLN A 111 -3.40 -5.23 10.93
N LEU A 112 -2.58 -5.75 11.82
CA LEU A 112 -1.15 -5.48 11.89
C LEU A 112 -0.35 -6.75 11.57
N SER A 113 0.79 -6.61 10.92
CA SER A 113 1.70 -7.74 10.74
C SER A 113 3.12 -7.34 11.11
N PHE A 114 3.86 -8.31 11.65
CA PHE A 114 5.29 -8.16 11.89
C PHE A 114 6.07 -8.70 10.71
N PHE A 115 7.00 -7.89 10.22
CA PHE A 115 7.84 -8.17 9.07
C PHE A 115 9.32 -8.09 9.43
N GLU A 116 10.12 -8.90 8.76
CA GLU A 116 11.52 -8.62 8.53
C GLU A 116 11.63 -7.73 7.30
N ASN A 117 12.08 -6.50 7.50
CA ASN A 117 12.31 -5.54 6.43
C ASN A 117 13.78 -5.60 6.00
N ALA A 118 14.03 -6.30 4.90
CA ALA A 118 15.34 -6.44 4.27
C ALA A 118 15.49 -5.46 3.09
N PRO A 119 16.74 -5.18 2.61
CA PRO A 119 16.97 -4.22 1.53
C PRO A 119 16.26 -4.54 0.21
N ASP A 120 15.98 -5.80 -0.05
CA ASP A 120 15.41 -6.34 -1.29
C ASP A 120 13.96 -6.83 -1.16
N ALA A 121 13.50 -7.12 0.06
CA ALA A 121 12.15 -7.62 0.30
C ALA A 121 11.71 -7.45 1.75
N ALA A 122 10.39 -7.42 1.96
CA ALA A 122 9.78 -7.55 3.27
C ALA A 122 9.19 -8.95 3.43
N HIS A 123 9.64 -9.68 4.45
CA HIS A 123 9.16 -11.02 4.76
C HIS A 123 8.26 -11.00 5.98
N ARG A 124 7.00 -11.39 5.82
CA ARG A 124 6.04 -11.45 6.93
C ARG A 124 6.35 -12.65 7.83
N TRP A 125 6.48 -12.36 9.11
CA TRP A 125 6.67 -13.37 10.15
C TRP A 125 5.36 -13.81 10.77
N GLU A 126 4.46 -12.83 11.07
CA GLU A 126 3.19 -13.13 11.73
C GLU A 126 2.15 -12.04 11.49
N SER A 127 0.87 -12.39 11.57
CA SER A 127 -0.26 -11.49 11.46
C SER A 127 -1.05 -11.39 12.76
N PHE A 128 -1.48 -10.18 13.11
CA PHE A 128 -2.13 -9.87 14.37
C PHE A 128 -3.37 -9.01 14.16
N LEU A 129 -4.36 -9.20 15.00
CA LEU A 129 -5.47 -8.29 15.18
C LEU A 129 -5.33 -7.63 16.56
N VAL A 130 -5.30 -6.30 16.60
CA VAL A 130 -5.08 -5.56 17.86
C VAL A 130 -6.21 -4.55 18.05
N THR A 131 -6.82 -4.55 19.23
CA THR A 131 -7.86 -3.55 19.56
C THR A 131 -7.27 -2.13 19.58
N PRO A 132 -8.07 -1.08 19.27
CA PRO A 132 -7.60 0.31 19.27
C PRO A 132 -6.99 0.77 20.60
N ASP A 133 -7.39 0.18 21.72
CA ASP A 133 -6.83 0.46 23.03
C ASP A 133 -5.55 -0.38 23.34
N GLY A 134 -5.18 -1.29 22.46
CA GLY A 134 -4.02 -2.17 22.61
C GLY A 134 -4.17 -3.29 23.65
N LYS A 135 -5.35 -3.45 24.27
CA LYS A 135 -5.53 -4.41 25.38
C LYS A 135 -5.74 -5.84 24.92
N ARG A 136 -6.26 -6.05 23.72
CA ARG A 136 -6.54 -7.36 23.19
C ARG A 136 -5.80 -7.58 21.90
N ILE A 137 -5.05 -8.68 21.85
CA ILE A 137 -4.28 -9.09 20.66
C ILE A 137 -4.71 -10.51 20.33
N LEU A 138 -5.06 -10.73 19.07
CA LEU A 138 -5.28 -12.06 18.48
C LEU A 138 -4.21 -12.29 17.43
N VAL A 139 -3.87 -13.53 17.19
CA VAL A 139 -2.94 -13.96 16.15
C VAL A 139 -3.73 -14.65 15.06
N GLU A 140 -3.50 -14.31 13.81
CA GLU A 140 -4.16 -14.91 12.67
C GLU A 140 -3.29 -16.06 12.13
N ASP A 141 -3.76 -17.30 12.32
CA ASP A 141 -3.18 -18.43 11.62
C ASP A 141 -3.61 -18.37 10.15
N THR A 142 -2.69 -17.91 9.30
CA THR A 142 -2.96 -17.73 7.86
C THR A 142 -3.05 -19.06 7.09
N ALA A 143 -2.62 -20.17 7.68
CA ALA A 143 -2.73 -21.49 7.06
C ALA A 143 -4.14 -22.09 7.26
N GLU A 144 -4.71 -21.90 8.43
CA GLU A 144 -6.03 -22.45 8.78
C GLU A 144 -7.13 -21.38 8.79
N GLY A 145 -6.76 -20.10 8.75
CA GLY A 145 -7.69 -18.96 8.81
C GLY A 145 -8.30 -18.76 10.19
N GLU A 146 -7.71 -19.36 11.22
CA GLU A 146 -8.19 -19.30 12.60
C GLU A 146 -7.61 -18.09 13.35
N LEU A 147 -8.39 -17.54 14.28
CA LEU A 147 -7.92 -16.50 15.20
C LEU A 147 -7.60 -17.12 16.56
N LEU A 148 -6.35 -17.02 16.95
CA LEU A 148 -5.83 -17.55 18.19
C LEU A 148 -5.68 -16.45 19.24
N SER A 149 -5.99 -16.76 20.52
CA SER A 149 -5.53 -15.91 21.61
C SER A 149 -3.99 -15.96 21.71
N LEU A 150 -3.35 -14.94 22.28
CA LEU A 150 -1.90 -14.97 22.53
C LEU A 150 -1.45 -16.18 23.33
N GLU A 151 -2.26 -16.60 24.30
CA GLU A 151 -1.96 -17.78 25.14
C GLU A 151 -1.97 -19.06 24.31
N ARG A 152 -3.01 -19.24 23.50
CA ARG A 152 -3.15 -20.41 22.64
C ARG A 152 -2.03 -20.46 21.58
N TRP A 153 -1.76 -19.33 20.92
CA TRP A 153 -0.68 -19.20 19.96
C TRP A 153 0.69 -19.54 20.56
N ARG A 154 1.00 -19.02 21.76
CA ARG A 154 2.25 -19.35 22.47
C ARG A 154 2.40 -20.83 22.73
N LYS A 155 1.30 -21.48 23.09
CA LYS A 155 1.29 -22.92 23.41
C LYS A 155 1.39 -23.80 22.16
N GLU A 156 0.65 -23.46 21.11
CA GLU A 156 0.49 -24.31 19.92
C GLU A 156 1.56 -24.04 18.87
N SER A 157 1.90 -22.79 18.63
CA SER A 157 2.86 -22.39 17.61
C SER A 157 4.29 -22.21 18.13
N ALA A 158 4.49 -22.15 19.46
CA ALA A 158 5.78 -21.98 20.11
C ALA A 158 6.68 -20.92 19.42
N PRO A 159 6.21 -19.65 19.27
CA PRO A 159 6.84 -18.64 18.42
C PRO A 159 8.29 -18.31 18.78
N MET A 160 8.71 -18.54 20.02
CA MET A 160 10.09 -18.33 20.47
C MET A 160 11.07 -19.34 19.87
N ASN A 161 10.59 -20.51 19.41
CA ASN A 161 11.45 -21.49 18.77
C ASN A 161 12.04 -21.02 17.44
N ARG A 162 11.41 -20.02 16.80
CA ARG A 162 11.92 -19.41 15.55
C ARG A 162 13.27 -18.71 15.72
N VAL A 163 13.62 -18.34 16.94
CA VAL A 163 14.85 -17.58 17.27
C VAL A 163 15.74 -18.30 18.28
N ALA A 164 15.42 -19.54 18.65
CA ALA A 164 16.15 -20.31 19.64
C ALA A 164 17.44 -20.98 19.12
N ASN A 165 17.75 -20.83 17.81
CA ASN A 165 18.92 -21.47 17.15
C ASN A 165 20.06 -20.50 16.96
#